data_e23bdfc21b8f48d7a8f58ed6159d4e3f
#
_entry.id   e23bdfc21b8f48d7a8f58ed6159d4e3f
#
_cell.length_a   1.000
_cell.length_b   1.000
_cell.length_c   1.000
_cell.angle_alpha   90.00
_cell.angle_beta   90.00
_cell.angle_gamma   90.00
#
_symmetry.space_group_name_H-M   'P 1'
#
loop_
_entity.id
_entity.type
_entity.pdbx_description
1 polymer ?
#
loop_
_entity_poly.entity_id
_entity_poly.type
_entity_poly.pdbx_seq_one_letter_code
_entity_poly.pdbx_strand_id
1 'polypeptide(L)'
;EDGRPIALGYHTGHWEIGLLSWAAAETFREGKALPFAAYVSDPCDGRTQGTVGMFDSLPFRNDAAIVFRRLIRSLPQRVGVLGVATCDKGLPAMMMALASQLDLPTVLVPGGVTLPPERGEDAGTVQTLGARFSHGLVTLDEAADLGCRACGTPGGGCQFLGTAATSQVVAEALGLAL
;
A
#
# COMPACT_ATOMS: atom_id res chain seq x y z
N GLU A 1 -10.37 14.56 -12.24
CA GLU A 1 -10.04 14.34 -10.83
C GLU A 1 -11.20 14.82 -9.99
N ASP A 2 -11.66 14.01 -9.05
CA ASP A 2 -12.92 14.20 -8.32
C ASP A 2 -12.78 15.06 -7.04
N GLY A 3 -11.63 15.72 -6.86
CA GLY A 3 -11.36 16.60 -5.73
C GLY A 3 -11.20 15.89 -4.39
N ARG A 4 -11.16 14.56 -4.36
CA ARG A 4 -10.95 13.80 -3.13
C ARG A 4 -9.51 13.91 -2.66
N PRO A 5 -9.28 14.00 -1.35
CA PRO A 5 -7.92 13.98 -0.82
C PRO A 5 -7.27 12.63 -1.13
N ILE A 6 -6.10 12.67 -1.73
CA ILE A 6 -5.27 11.48 -1.95
C ILE A 6 -4.55 11.19 -0.63
N ALA A 7 -4.51 9.93 -0.23
CA ALA A 7 -3.70 9.50 0.90
C ALA A 7 -2.23 9.83 0.70
N LEU A 8 -1.44 9.85 1.76
CA LEU A 8 -0.01 10.20 1.68
C LEU A 8 0.80 9.32 0.72
N GLY A 9 0.33 8.14 0.38
CA GLY A 9 0.86 7.32 -0.69
C GLY A 9 0.71 7.89 -2.09
N TYR A 10 -0.18 8.87 -2.26
CA TYR A 10 -0.33 9.69 -3.46
C TYR A 10 -0.77 8.95 -4.73
N HIS A 11 -1.48 7.85 -4.63
CA HIS A 11 -2.09 7.18 -5.77
C HIS A 11 -3.40 6.46 -5.41
N THR A 12 -4.15 6.09 -6.43
CA THR A 12 -5.49 5.52 -6.28
C THR A 12 -5.53 4.21 -5.49
N GLY A 13 -4.50 3.39 -5.58
CA GLY A 13 -4.42 2.14 -4.81
C GLY A 13 -4.53 2.35 -3.31
N HIS A 14 -4.01 3.44 -2.76
CA HIS A 14 -4.16 3.76 -1.34
C HIS A 14 -5.59 4.16 -0.97
N TRP A 15 -6.31 4.79 -1.87
CA TRP A 15 -7.74 5.06 -1.68
C TRP A 15 -8.56 3.76 -1.65
N GLU A 16 -8.29 2.86 -2.57
CA GLU A 16 -9.01 1.59 -2.69
C GLU A 16 -8.78 0.67 -1.48
N ILE A 17 -7.61 0.74 -0.83
CA ILE A 17 -7.36 0.09 0.47
C ILE A 17 -8.36 0.56 1.54
N GLY A 18 -8.74 1.83 1.52
CA GLY A 18 -9.79 2.36 2.37
C GLY A 18 -11.14 1.67 2.14
N LEU A 19 -11.50 1.39 0.89
CA LEU A 19 -12.74 0.68 0.55
C LEU A 19 -12.76 -0.76 1.11
N LEU A 20 -11.63 -1.46 1.04
CA LEU A 20 -11.49 -2.80 1.64
C LEU A 20 -11.66 -2.74 3.17
N SER A 21 -11.09 -1.74 3.81
CA SER A 21 -11.24 -1.54 5.26
C SER A 21 -12.69 -1.25 5.65
N TRP A 22 -13.42 -0.51 4.83
CA TRP A 22 -14.85 -0.27 5.04
C TRP A 22 -15.68 -1.55 4.91
N ALA A 23 -15.48 -2.32 3.86
CA ALA A 23 -16.15 -3.60 3.66
C ALA A 23 -15.89 -4.57 4.82
N ALA A 24 -14.64 -4.63 5.29
CA ALA A 24 -14.28 -5.42 6.47
C ALA A 24 -15.02 -4.95 7.73
N ALA A 25 -15.14 -3.63 7.93
CA ALA A 25 -15.85 -3.10 9.09
C ALA A 25 -17.36 -3.42 9.05
N GLU A 26 -17.97 -3.41 7.88
CA GLU A 26 -19.37 -3.82 7.70
C GLU A 26 -19.54 -5.31 8.04
N THR A 27 -18.70 -6.16 7.50
CA THR A 27 -18.72 -7.61 7.77
C THR A 27 -18.54 -7.91 9.26
N PHE A 28 -17.65 -7.21 9.94
CA PHE A 28 -17.49 -7.36 11.40
C PHE A 28 -18.75 -6.98 12.17
N ARG A 29 -19.43 -5.89 11.79
CA ARG A 29 -20.69 -5.50 12.43
C ARG A 29 -21.78 -6.53 12.22
N GLU A 30 -21.92 -7.08 11.02
CA GLU A 30 -22.85 -8.19 10.73
C GLU A 30 -22.55 -9.41 11.60
N GLY A 31 -21.27 -9.72 11.80
CA GLY A 31 -20.79 -10.75 12.73
C GLY A 31 -20.88 -10.37 14.21
N LYS A 32 -21.51 -9.23 14.56
CA LYS A 32 -21.67 -8.71 15.94
C LYS A 32 -20.33 -8.40 16.64
N ALA A 33 -19.30 -8.13 15.88
CA ALA A 33 -18.04 -7.60 16.39
C ALA A 33 -18.02 -6.08 16.28
N LEU A 34 -17.26 -5.41 17.14
CA LEU A 34 -17.05 -3.97 17.10
C LEU A 34 -15.75 -3.66 16.35
N PRO A 35 -15.83 -3.10 15.13
CA PRO A 35 -14.64 -2.76 14.37
C PRO A 35 -13.98 -1.49 14.86
N PHE A 36 -12.66 -1.51 14.98
CA PHE A 36 -11.81 -0.35 15.16
C PHE A 36 -10.82 -0.29 14.01
N ALA A 37 -10.76 0.83 13.29
CA ALA A 37 -9.83 1.04 12.19
C ALA A 37 -8.70 1.99 12.60
N ALA A 38 -7.49 1.67 12.19
CA ALA A 38 -6.32 2.52 12.31
C ALA A 38 -5.54 2.49 10.99
N TYR A 39 -4.96 3.62 10.61
CA TYR A 39 -4.31 3.78 9.32
C TYR A 39 -2.89 4.29 9.50
N VAL A 40 -1.98 3.75 8.71
CA VAL A 40 -0.63 4.24 8.53
C VAL A 40 -0.38 4.33 7.03
N SER A 41 0.12 5.45 6.57
CA SER A 41 0.49 5.62 5.16
C SER A 41 1.94 5.21 4.93
N ASP A 42 2.34 5.13 3.66
CA ASP A 42 3.69 4.76 3.26
C ASP A 42 4.21 5.62 2.09
N PRO A 43 5.53 5.84 2.00
CA PRO A 43 6.11 6.49 0.84
C PRO A 43 6.07 5.57 -0.39
N CYS A 44 6.00 6.16 -1.56
CA CYS A 44 6.07 5.45 -2.83
C CYS A 44 7.49 5.55 -3.41
N ASP A 45 8.17 4.42 -3.54
CA ASP A 45 9.52 4.35 -4.10
C ASP A 45 9.59 4.85 -5.55
N GLY A 46 8.57 4.60 -6.34
CA GLY A 46 8.50 5.12 -7.71
C GLY A 46 8.56 6.65 -7.78
N ARG A 47 8.06 7.34 -6.78
CA ARG A 47 8.08 8.80 -6.71
C ARG A 47 9.33 9.35 -6.03
N THR A 48 9.88 8.63 -5.08
CA THR A 48 11.05 9.09 -4.32
C THR A 48 12.36 8.68 -4.96
N GLN A 49 12.33 7.84 -5.98
CA GLN A 49 13.52 7.36 -6.67
C GLN A 49 14.38 8.50 -7.20
N GLY A 50 15.68 8.47 -6.92
CA GLY A 50 16.62 9.53 -7.28
C GLY A 50 16.54 10.78 -6.39
N THR A 51 15.73 10.76 -5.34
CA THR A 51 15.63 11.85 -4.35
C THR A 51 16.07 11.40 -2.96
N VAL A 52 16.23 12.35 -2.05
CA VAL A 52 16.54 12.06 -0.64
C VAL A 52 15.47 11.23 0.06
N GLY A 53 14.23 11.26 -0.42
CA GLY A 53 13.12 10.48 0.11
C GLY A 53 13.34 8.95 0.05
N MET A 54 14.20 8.49 -0.86
CA MET A 54 14.55 7.06 -0.91
C MET A 54 15.30 6.58 0.32
N PHE A 55 16.04 7.46 1.00
CA PHE A 55 16.76 7.08 2.22
C PHE A 55 15.81 6.78 3.38
N ASP A 56 14.61 7.34 3.35
CA ASP A 56 13.59 7.12 4.38
C ASP A 56 12.70 5.89 4.11
N SER A 57 12.71 5.39 2.90
CA SER A 57 11.79 4.36 2.45
C SER A 57 11.90 3.04 3.25
N LEU A 58 13.10 2.49 3.40
CA LEU A 58 13.30 1.26 4.18
C LEU A 58 13.13 1.46 5.68
N PRO A 59 13.70 2.51 6.31
CA PRO A 59 13.42 2.82 7.70
C PRO A 59 11.93 2.96 7.98
N PHE A 60 11.20 3.66 7.12
CA PHE A 60 9.76 3.83 7.25
C PHE A 60 8.99 2.50 7.35
N ARG A 61 9.35 1.49 6.58
CA ARG A 61 8.75 0.15 6.68
C ARG A 61 8.84 -0.40 8.10
N ASN A 62 9.99 -0.28 8.73
CA ASN A 62 10.23 -0.77 10.08
C ASN A 62 9.44 0.06 11.11
N ASP A 63 9.42 1.38 10.94
CA ASP A 63 8.67 2.29 11.79
C ASP A 63 7.17 2.02 11.68
N ALA A 64 6.66 1.83 10.48
CA ALA A 64 5.26 1.47 10.24
C ALA A 64 4.89 0.15 10.93
N ALA A 65 5.74 -0.87 10.89
CA ALA A 65 5.50 -2.12 11.59
C ALA A 65 5.39 -1.93 13.10
N ILE A 66 6.25 -1.08 13.68
CA ILE A 66 6.20 -0.73 15.11
C ILE A 66 4.91 0.03 15.43
N VAL A 67 4.52 0.98 14.58
CA VAL A 67 3.29 1.77 14.77
C VAL A 67 2.06 0.86 14.70
N PHE A 68 1.94 0.01 13.68
CA PHE A 68 0.85 -0.96 13.57
C PHE A 68 0.76 -1.86 14.81
N ARG A 69 1.87 -2.42 15.23
CA ARG A 69 1.90 -3.26 16.44
C ARG A 69 1.41 -2.50 17.66
N ARG A 70 1.80 -1.24 17.84
CA ARG A 70 1.35 -0.41 18.96
C ARG A 70 -0.13 -0.09 18.88
N LEU A 71 -0.64 0.25 17.70
CA LEU A 71 -2.06 0.51 17.48
C LEU A 71 -2.91 -0.73 17.79
N ILE A 72 -2.51 -1.90 17.30
CA ILE A 72 -3.19 -3.16 17.60
C ILE A 72 -3.23 -3.38 19.12
N ARG A 73 -2.12 -3.21 19.81
CA ARG A 73 -2.01 -3.43 21.26
C ARG A 73 -2.66 -2.36 22.11
N SER A 74 -3.04 -1.23 21.53
CA SER A 74 -3.73 -0.15 22.26
C SER A 74 -5.16 -0.51 22.65
N LEU A 75 -5.76 -1.51 22.00
CA LEU A 75 -7.09 -2.02 22.35
C LEU A 75 -6.96 -3.19 23.33
N PRO A 76 -7.52 -3.06 24.56
CA PRO A 76 -7.32 -4.06 25.61
C PRO A 76 -8.04 -5.38 25.36
N GLN A 77 -9.17 -5.38 24.67
CA GLN A 77 -10.00 -6.56 24.43
C GLN A 77 -10.14 -6.84 22.92
N ARG A 78 -9.05 -7.30 22.33
CA ARG A 78 -9.02 -7.70 20.93
C ARG A 78 -9.45 -9.17 20.79
N VAL A 79 -10.22 -9.47 19.75
CA VAL A 79 -10.62 -10.85 19.41
C VAL A 79 -10.00 -11.31 18.10
N GLY A 80 -9.44 -10.41 17.33
CA GLY A 80 -8.74 -10.69 16.07
C GLY A 80 -8.21 -9.43 15.42
N VAL A 81 -7.39 -9.59 14.41
CA VAL A 81 -6.82 -8.47 13.64
C VAL A 81 -6.90 -8.80 12.15
N LEU A 82 -7.51 -7.91 11.39
CA LEU A 82 -7.47 -7.94 9.94
C LEU A 82 -6.58 -6.80 9.47
N GLY A 83 -5.48 -7.12 8.82
CA GLY A 83 -4.59 -6.16 8.20
C GLY A 83 -4.93 -5.98 6.72
N VAL A 84 -5.11 -4.75 6.28
CA VAL A 84 -5.25 -4.42 4.86
C VAL A 84 -4.03 -3.63 4.45
N ALA A 85 -3.30 -4.10 3.44
CA ALA A 85 -2.06 -3.45 3.03
C ALA A 85 -1.77 -3.63 1.55
N THR A 86 -1.00 -2.69 1.02
CA THR A 86 -0.45 -2.75 -0.33
C THR A 86 0.98 -2.23 -0.33
N CYS A 87 1.60 -2.21 -1.49
CA CYS A 87 2.96 -1.72 -1.70
C CYS A 87 4.06 -2.51 -0.98
N ASP A 88 5.28 -2.24 -1.40
CA ASP A 88 6.50 -2.87 -0.91
C ASP A 88 6.94 -2.41 0.50
N LYS A 89 6.28 -1.42 1.06
CA LYS A 89 6.45 -0.99 2.46
C LYS A 89 5.30 -1.45 3.34
N GLY A 90 4.06 -1.17 2.91
CA GLY A 90 2.87 -1.47 3.69
C GLY A 90 2.68 -2.96 3.94
N LEU A 91 2.86 -3.81 2.91
CA LEU A 91 2.71 -5.25 3.04
C LEU A 91 3.69 -5.87 4.04
N PRO A 92 5.01 -5.72 3.89
CA PRO A 92 5.95 -6.27 4.87
C PRO A 92 5.77 -5.69 6.28
N ALA A 93 5.45 -4.41 6.40
CA ALA A 93 5.18 -3.79 7.68
C ALA A 93 3.97 -4.42 8.38
N MET A 94 2.88 -4.62 7.64
CA MET A 94 1.69 -5.28 8.15
C MET A 94 1.96 -6.75 8.50
N MET A 95 2.67 -7.48 7.65
CA MET A 95 3.07 -8.87 7.92
C MET A 95 3.85 -8.99 9.23
N MET A 96 4.84 -8.13 9.46
CA MET A 96 5.61 -8.09 10.70
C MET A 96 4.72 -7.75 11.91
N ALA A 97 3.80 -6.82 11.76
CA ALA A 97 2.88 -6.45 12.82
C ALA A 97 1.92 -7.59 13.18
N LEU A 98 1.33 -8.25 12.18
CA LEU A 98 0.42 -9.39 12.37
C LEU A 98 1.15 -10.60 12.96
N ALA A 99 2.33 -10.94 12.43
CA ALA A 99 3.15 -12.04 12.95
C ALA A 99 3.57 -11.85 14.40
N SER A 100 3.56 -10.62 14.91
CA SER A 100 3.82 -10.32 16.33
C SER A 100 2.63 -10.54 17.26
N GLN A 101 1.47 -10.92 16.74
CA GLN A 101 0.23 -11.16 17.53
C GLN A 101 0.02 -12.66 17.73
N LEU A 102 0.80 -13.26 18.61
CA LEU A 102 0.83 -14.73 18.81
C LEU A 102 -0.46 -15.30 19.39
N ASP A 103 -1.24 -14.48 20.08
CA ASP A 103 -2.43 -14.94 20.84
C ASP A 103 -3.76 -14.57 20.15
N LEU A 104 -3.69 -14.05 18.91
CA LEU A 104 -4.86 -13.57 18.20
C LEU A 104 -4.95 -14.18 16.79
N PRO A 105 -6.14 -14.54 16.33
CA PRO A 105 -6.33 -14.80 14.91
C PRO A 105 -6.03 -13.56 14.10
N THR A 106 -5.21 -13.71 13.08
CA THR A 106 -4.78 -12.63 12.20
C THR A 106 -4.95 -13.02 10.74
N VAL A 107 -5.41 -12.09 9.93
CA VAL A 107 -5.52 -12.27 8.47
C VAL A 107 -5.02 -11.02 7.78
N LEU A 108 -4.24 -11.20 6.72
CA LEU A 108 -3.83 -10.14 5.81
C LEU A 108 -4.70 -10.16 4.55
N VAL A 109 -5.28 -9.02 4.24
CA VAL A 109 -5.95 -8.76 2.95
C VAL A 109 -5.03 -7.88 2.11
N PRO A 110 -4.37 -8.43 1.10
CA PRO A 110 -3.54 -7.64 0.21
C PRO A 110 -4.40 -6.77 -0.71
N GLY A 111 -3.92 -5.59 -1.03
CA GLY A 111 -4.62 -4.65 -1.91
C GLY A 111 -4.73 -5.08 -3.37
N GLY A 112 -4.03 -6.13 -3.76
CA GLY A 112 -4.03 -6.60 -5.13
C GLY A 112 -3.08 -5.80 -6.04
N VAL A 113 -3.33 -5.87 -7.32
CA VAL A 113 -2.54 -5.22 -8.37
C VAL A 113 -3.45 -4.32 -9.20
N THR A 114 -3.04 -3.09 -9.46
CA THR A 114 -3.77 -2.20 -10.36
C THR A 114 -3.79 -2.75 -11.79
N LEU A 115 -4.87 -2.50 -12.49
CA LEU A 115 -4.97 -2.88 -13.90
C LEU A 115 -3.91 -2.15 -14.74
N PRO A 116 -3.41 -2.75 -15.83
CA PRO A 116 -2.48 -2.08 -16.71
C PRO A 116 -3.14 -0.85 -17.34
N PRO A 117 -2.42 0.26 -17.54
CA PRO A 117 -2.95 1.43 -18.22
C PRO A 117 -3.20 1.16 -19.69
N GLU A 118 -4.16 1.89 -20.26
CA GLU A 118 -4.61 1.69 -21.64
C GLU A 118 -3.52 1.90 -22.69
N ARG A 119 -2.53 2.74 -22.41
CA ARG A 119 -1.45 3.07 -23.34
C ARG A 119 -0.15 2.30 -23.07
N GLY A 120 -0.15 1.34 -22.15
CA GLY A 120 0.98 0.47 -21.90
C GLY A 120 2.09 1.09 -21.02
N GLU A 121 1.85 2.25 -20.38
CA GLU A 121 2.76 2.76 -19.35
C GLU A 121 2.74 1.80 -18.16
N ASP A 122 3.90 1.50 -17.62
CA ASP A 122 4.06 0.62 -16.47
C ASP A 122 4.80 1.30 -15.31
N ALA A 123 4.91 0.62 -14.20
CA ALA A 123 5.64 1.12 -13.04
C ALA A 123 7.14 1.36 -13.33
N GLY A 124 7.74 0.64 -14.28
CA GLY A 124 9.10 0.89 -14.75
C GLY A 124 9.23 2.24 -15.45
N THR A 125 8.21 2.64 -16.21
CA THR A 125 8.15 3.97 -16.83
C THR A 125 8.20 5.06 -15.75
N VAL A 126 7.41 4.93 -14.66
CA VAL A 126 7.42 5.90 -13.56
C VAL A 126 8.80 6.03 -12.92
N GLN A 127 9.48 4.91 -12.70
CA GLN A 127 10.81 4.90 -12.10
C GLN A 127 11.87 5.64 -12.94
N THR A 128 11.69 5.73 -14.23
CA THR A 128 12.64 6.40 -15.13
C THR A 128 12.29 7.86 -15.42
N LEU A 129 11.11 8.32 -15.06
CA LEU A 129 10.64 9.66 -15.41
C LEU A 129 11.53 10.78 -14.88
N GLY A 130 11.96 10.68 -13.62
CA GLY A 130 12.85 11.68 -13.00
C GLY A 130 14.19 11.80 -13.75
N ALA A 131 14.79 10.68 -14.12
CA ALA A 131 16.02 10.66 -14.90
C ALA A 131 15.79 11.21 -16.31
N ARG A 132 14.73 10.82 -16.99
CA ARG A 132 14.38 11.33 -18.32
C ARG A 132 14.14 12.83 -18.33
N PHE A 133 13.46 13.35 -17.32
CA PHE A 133 13.25 14.79 -17.16
C PHE A 133 14.57 15.52 -16.91
N SER A 134 15.42 15.04 -16.01
CA SER A 134 16.72 15.67 -15.72
C SER A 134 17.69 15.68 -16.91
N HIS A 135 17.54 14.74 -17.83
CA HIS A 135 18.30 14.68 -19.09
C HIS A 135 17.60 15.41 -20.26
N GLY A 136 16.49 16.10 -20.02
CA GLY A 136 15.76 16.82 -21.05
C GLY A 136 15.08 15.98 -22.11
N LEU A 137 14.83 14.70 -21.80
CA LEU A 137 14.20 13.74 -22.72
C LEU A 137 12.66 13.82 -22.70
N VAL A 138 12.10 14.43 -21.67
CA VAL A 138 10.67 14.72 -21.51
C VAL A 138 10.52 16.06 -20.83
N THR A 139 9.43 16.76 -21.12
CA THR A 139 9.04 17.98 -20.41
C THR A 139 8.43 17.62 -19.04
N LEU A 140 8.26 18.62 -18.17
CA LEU A 140 7.60 18.42 -16.88
C LEU A 140 6.15 17.97 -17.05
N ASP A 141 5.44 18.57 -18.00
CA ASP A 141 4.03 18.21 -18.27
C ASP A 141 3.90 16.78 -18.80
N GLU A 142 4.77 16.37 -19.71
CA GLU A 142 4.82 14.99 -20.19
C GLU A 142 5.17 14.00 -19.06
N ALA A 143 6.12 14.34 -18.19
CA ALA A 143 6.50 13.50 -17.07
C ALA A 143 5.34 13.37 -16.07
N ALA A 144 4.62 14.45 -15.79
CA ALA A 144 3.45 14.45 -14.91
C ALA A 144 2.32 13.59 -15.48
N ASP A 145 2.00 13.77 -16.77
CA ASP A 145 0.95 13.00 -17.46
C ASP A 145 1.27 11.50 -17.50
N LEU A 146 2.49 11.13 -17.88
CA LEU A 146 2.95 9.74 -17.87
C LEU A 146 2.90 9.12 -16.47
N GLY A 147 3.35 9.85 -15.45
CA GLY A 147 3.33 9.37 -14.07
C GLY A 147 1.91 9.17 -13.54
N CYS A 148 1.00 10.09 -13.84
CA CYS A 148 -0.40 9.96 -13.46
C CYS A 148 -1.08 8.76 -14.14
N ARG A 149 -0.85 8.56 -15.44
CA ARG A 149 -1.45 7.44 -16.16
C ARG A 149 -0.93 6.09 -15.68
N ALA A 150 0.36 5.96 -15.43
CA ALA A 150 0.96 4.69 -15.03
C ALA A 150 0.48 4.17 -13.67
N CYS A 151 0.06 5.07 -12.76
CA CYS A 151 -0.38 4.73 -11.41
C CYS A 151 -1.85 5.08 -11.12
N GLY A 152 -2.58 5.59 -12.11
CA GLY A 152 -3.94 6.09 -11.95
C GLY A 152 -5.05 5.11 -12.33
N THR A 153 -4.72 3.88 -12.71
CA THR A 153 -5.71 2.88 -13.12
C THR A 153 -6.41 2.26 -11.92
N PRO A 154 -7.70 1.89 -12.03
CA PRO A 154 -8.42 1.19 -10.98
C PRO A 154 -7.85 -0.20 -10.73
N GLY A 155 -8.22 -0.83 -9.63
CA GLY A 155 -7.87 -2.21 -9.32
C GLY A 155 -7.09 -2.40 -8.02
N GLY A 156 -6.95 -1.37 -7.20
CA GLY A 156 -6.30 -1.44 -5.88
C GLY A 156 -4.81 -1.69 -5.93
N GLY A 157 -4.16 -1.65 -4.84
CA GLY A 157 -2.77 -2.06 -4.70
C GLY A 157 -1.75 -1.29 -5.52
N CYS A 158 -0.82 -2.01 -6.09
CA CYS A 158 0.28 -1.45 -6.87
C CYS A 158 0.48 -2.25 -8.16
N GLN A 159 0.72 -1.56 -9.27
CA GLN A 159 1.00 -2.19 -10.57
C GLN A 159 2.37 -2.89 -10.61
N PHE A 160 3.28 -2.52 -9.73
CA PHE A 160 4.63 -3.05 -9.73
C PHE A 160 4.66 -4.50 -9.25
N LEU A 161 4.89 -5.43 -10.17
CA LEU A 161 4.97 -6.88 -9.91
C LEU A 161 6.27 -7.32 -9.22
N GLY A 162 7.21 -6.41 -9.00
CA GLY A 162 8.43 -6.66 -8.23
C GLY A 162 8.12 -6.89 -6.75
N THR A 163 8.54 -5.95 -5.90
CA THR A 163 8.42 -6.10 -4.44
C THR A 163 6.98 -6.04 -3.93
N ALA A 164 6.11 -5.25 -4.56
CA ALA A 164 4.72 -5.11 -4.10
C ALA A 164 3.92 -6.41 -4.29
N ALA A 165 3.87 -6.97 -5.50
CA ALA A 165 3.14 -8.21 -5.74
C ALA A 165 3.83 -9.43 -5.13
N THR A 166 5.16 -9.48 -5.13
CA THR A 166 5.91 -10.55 -4.48
C THR A 166 5.58 -10.64 -2.99
N SER A 167 5.44 -9.52 -2.31
CA SER A 167 5.06 -9.52 -0.88
C SER A 167 3.67 -10.10 -0.64
N GLN A 168 2.74 -9.97 -1.58
CA GLN A 168 1.42 -10.62 -1.50
C GLN A 168 1.55 -12.15 -1.59
N VAL A 169 2.32 -12.64 -2.55
CA VAL A 169 2.59 -14.09 -2.71
C VAL A 169 3.29 -14.66 -1.48
N VAL A 170 4.26 -13.92 -0.92
CA VAL A 170 4.93 -14.32 0.31
C VAL A 170 3.95 -14.41 1.48
N ALA A 171 3.03 -13.46 1.60
CA ALA A 171 2.01 -13.47 2.66
C ALA A 171 1.10 -14.70 2.55
N GLU A 172 0.69 -15.08 1.34
CA GLU A 172 -0.07 -16.30 1.08
C GLU A 172 0.74 -17.56 1.41
N ALA A 173 1.99 -17.63 0.96
CA ALA A 173 2.89 -18.75 1.25
C ALA A 173 3.16 -18.95 2.76
N LEU A 174 3.11 -17.87 3.53
CA LEU A 174 3.25 -17.90 4.99
C LEU A 174 1.93 -18.20 5.73
N GLY A 175 0.82 -18.33 5.01
CA GLY A 175 -0.51 -18.55 5.61
C GLY A 175 -1.07 -17.31 6.32
N LEU A 176 -0.59 -16.12 6.00
CA LEU A 176 -1.11 -14.85 6.53
C LEU A 176 -2.25 -14.28 5.69
N ALA A 177 -2.32 -14.61 4.41
CA ALA A 177 -3.37 -14.25 3.49
C ALA A 177 -4.11 -15.50 2.98
N LEU A 178 -5.37 -15.32 2.55
CA LEU A 178 -6.20 -16.36 1.95
C LEU A 178 -6.30 -16.14 0.44
#